data_928d01895622fc079a54909d93ac4701
#
_entry.id   928d01895622fc079a54909d93ac4701
#
_cell.length_a   1.000
_cell.length_b   1.000
_cell.length_c   1.000
_cell.angle_alpha   90.00
_cell.angle_beta   90.00
_cell.angle_gamma   90.00
#
_symmetry.space_group_name_H-M   'P 1'
#
loop_
_entity.id
_entity.type
_entity.pdbx_description
1 polymer ?
#
loop_
_entity_poly.entity_id
_entity_poly.type
_entity_poly.pdbx_seq_one_letter_code
_entity_poly.pdbx_strand_id
1 'polypeptide(L)'
;PMKRFLTAALAALLLFSLPACGGTPADAVPETPDANTQPQEPETPPEPTPEELAAREVEDLLASLTLEEKVGQLFFVRVPDADAVSDVSTYHLGGYILFGRDTADKTADALIQTIQSYQDAAAADSGIPLLIGVDEEGGTVVRVSSNPHLRAAKFPSPQKAYASGGMEAVLADTREKDRLLSALGFNVNLAPVADVSTDPGDFMYDRSFGQDAADTADYVAQVVSRMAEDGMGSVLKHFPGYGNNVDTHTGIAVDQRPLESFTSSDFLPFQAGMESGGEKTAVLVSHNIIAAVDGDLPASLSPKVHGLLRDDLGFDGVVMTDDLAMEAVAAYSADGAVAVMALEAGNDLVINTDYRTQIPKVLEALESGALSGETIDTACRRVLTWKQNLGLL
;
A
#
# COMPACT_ATOMS: atom_id res chain seq x y z
N PRO A 1 -19.66 -43.21 -9.65
CA PRO A 1 -19.61 -43.34 -11.08
C PRO A 1 -19.20 -42.04 -11.74
N MET A 2 -18.09 -42.15 -12.42
CA MET A 2 -17.45 -41.13 -13.23
C MET A 2 -18.37 -40.60 -14.35
N LYS A 3 -18.36 -39.29 -14.62
CA LYS A 3 -18.63 -38.78 -15.97
C LYS A 3 -17.57 -37.74 -16.32
N ARG A 4 -16.69 -38.15 -17.24
CA ARG A 4 -15.74 -37.32 -17.99
C ARG A 4 -16.53 -36.51 -19.02
N PHE A 5 -16.26 -35.21 -19.16
CA PHE A 5 -16.64 -34.45 -20.36
C PHE A 5 -15.38 -34.12 -21.17
N LEU A 6 -15.38 -34.64 -22.39
CA LEU A 6 -14.41 -34.44 -23.44
C LEU A 6 -14.71 -33.11 -24.14
N THR A 7 -13.72 -32.26 -24.29
CA THR A 7 -13.78 -31.09 -25.19
C THR A 7 -13.24 -31.50 -26.55
N ALA A 8 -14.06 -31.39 -27.60
CA ALA A 8 -13.71 -31.66 -28.97
C ALA A 8 -13.23 -30.40 -29.66
N ALA A 9 -11.98 -30.46 -30.18
CA ALA A 9 -11.43 -29.46 -31.10
C ALA A 9 -11.92 -29.73 -32.53
N LEU A 10 -12.50 -28.71 -33.18
CA LEU A 10 -12.97 -28.78 -34.57
C LEU A 10 -11.88 -28.16 -35.48
N ALA A 11 -11.16 -29.03 -36.19
CA ALA A 11 -10.28 -28.62 -37.29
C ALA A 11 -11.05 -28.60 -38.60
N ALA A 12 -11.17 -27.48 -39.27
CA ALA A 12 -11.74 -27.34 -40.59
C ALA A 12 -10.66 -27.55 -41.68
N LEU A 13 -10.74 -28.69 -42.39
CA LEU A 13 -9.98 -28.92 -43.63
C LEU A 13 -10.77 -28.32 -44.81
N LEU A 14 -10.13 -27.39 -45.51
CA LEU A 14 -10.57 -26.95 -46.84
C LEU A 14 -9.95 -27.84 -47.90
N LEU A 15 -10.81 -28.63 -48.57
CA LEU A 15 -10.47 -29.39 -49.79
C LEU A 15 -10.62 -28.51 -51.02
N PHE A 16 -9.52 -28.42 -51.78
CA PHE A 16 -9.52 -27.88 -53.17
C PHE A 16 -10.11 -28.93 -54.14
N SER A 17 -11.07 -28.51 -54.95
CA SER A 17 -11.48 -29.25 -56.14
C SER A 17 -11.36 -28.35 -57.33
N LEU A 18 -10.45 -28.70 -58.27
CA LEU A 18 -10.38 -28.18 -59.63
C LEU A 18 -11.39 -28.89 -60.51
N PRO A 19 -11.95 -28.19 -61.52
CA PRO A 19 -12.16 -28.85 -62.81
C PRO A 19 -11.43 -28.08 -63.92
N ALA A 20 -10.78 -28.84 -64.81
CA ALA A 20 -10.28 -28.39 -66.12
C ALA A 20 -11.37 -28.49 -67.17
N CYS A 21 -11.41 -27.52 -68.08
CA CYS A 21 -11.38 -27.67 -69.54
C CYS A 21 -11.83 -26.43 -70.24
N GLY A 22 -10.98 -25.89 -71.08
CA GLY A 22 -11.09 -25.68 -72.51
C GLY A 22 -11.98 -24.53 -73.02
N GLY A 23 -11.35 -23.49 -73.65
CA GLY A 23 -12.01 -22.54 -74.51
C GLY A 23 -11.07 -21.41 -74.98
N THR A 24 -10.78 -21.32 -76.22
CA THR A 24 -9.86 -20.46 -76.94
C THR A 24 -10.19 -18.95 -76.93
N PRO A 25 -9.28 -18.07 -77.32
CA PRO A 25 -9.11 -16.70 -76.82
C PRO A 25 -9.92 -15.66 -77.61
N ALA A 26 -10.36 -14.62 -76.98
CA ALA A 26 -10.81 -13.38 -77.61
C ALA A 26 -10.18 -12.18 -76.87
N ASP A 27 -9.50 -11.38 -77.59
CA ASP A 27 -9.05 -9.98 -77.47
C ASP A 27 -8.86 -9.39 -76.07
N ALA A 28 -7.58 -9.24 -75.70
CA ALA A 28 -7.13 -8.43 -74.60
C ALA A 28 -7.26 -6.92 -74.91
N VAL A 29 -8.12 -6.24 -74.16
CA VAL A 29 -8.08 -4.79 -73.97
C VAL A 29 -7.10 -4.51 -72.81
N PRO A 30 -6.12 -3.60 -72.94
CA PRO A 30 -5.21 -3.28 -71.85
C PRO A 30 -5.96 -2.49 -70.78
N GLU A 31 -6.07 -3.09 -69.62
CA GLU A 31 -6.49 -2.39 -68.35
C GLU A 31 -5.38 -1.39 -68.03
N THR A 32 -5.74 -0.12 -68.00
CA THR A 32 -4.94 0.94 -67.41
C THR A 32 -4.79 0.68 -65.87
N PRO A 33 -3.57 0.84 -65.30
CA PRO A 33 -3.40 0.74 -63.85
C PRO A 33 -4.18 1.86 -63.19
N ASP A 34 -5.08 1.49 -62.26
CA ASP A 34 -5.78 2.40 -61.38
C ASP A 34 -4.73 3.07 -60.48
N ALA A 35 -4.32 4.29 -60.86
CA ALA A 35 -3.41 5.14 -60.11
C ALA A 35 -4.19 5.88 -59.01
N ASN A 36 -4.69 5.15 -58.01
CA ASN A 36 -5.23 5.79 -56.80
C ASN A 36 -4.80 5.05 -55.52
N THR A 37 -3.51 4.78 -55.42
CA THR A 37 -2.90 4.50 -54.12
C THR A 37 -2.41 5.84 -53.58
N GLN A 38 -3.29 6.57 -52.87
CA GLN A 38 -2.82 7.66 -52.02
C GLN A 38 -1.85 7.08 -51.00
N PRO A 39 -0.68 7.69 -50.77
CA PRO A 39 0.17 7.32 -49.67
C PRO A 39 -0.65 7.53 -48.38
N GLN A 40 -0.86 6.48 -47.59
CA GLN A 40 -1.32 6.66 -46.20
C GLN A 40 -0.26 7.51 -45.52
N GLU A 41 -0.64 8.72 -45.12
CA GLU A 41 0.14 9.48 -44.14
C GLU A 41 0.39 8.58 -42.93
N PRO A 42 1.62 8.55 -42.40
CA PRO A 42 1.88 7.79 -41.16
C PRO A 42 0.95 8.32 -40.07
N GLU A 43 0.11 7.45 -39.54
CA GLU A 43 -0.74 7.77 -38.40
C GLU A 43 0.17 8.29 -37.27
N THR A 44 -0.01 9.54 -36.89
CA THR A 44 0.66 10.11 -35.72
C THR A 44 0.25 9.26 -34.52
N PRO A 45 1.19 8.76 -33.70
CA PRO A 45 0.84 8.04 -32.50
C PRO A 45 -0.14 8.88 -31.67
N PRO A 46 -1.13 8.26 -31.02
CA PRO A 46 -2.05 8.98 -30.16
C PRO A 46 -1.27 9.73 -29.08
N GLU A 47 -1.74 10.91 -28.70
CA GLU A 47 -1.16 11.63 -27.56
C GLU A 47 -1.28 10.76 -26.30
N PRO A 48 -0.23 10.73 -25.44
CA PRO A 48 -0.25 9.94 -24.22
C PRO A 48 -1.39 10.40 -23.29
N THR A 49 -2.02 9.44 -22.61
CA THR A 49 -3.05 9.72 -21.61
C THR A 49 -2.44 10.38 -20.36
N PRO A 50 -3.24 11.05 -19.52
CA PRO A 50 -2.76 11.58 -18.23
C PRO A 50 -2.08 10.52 -17.36
N GLU A 51 -2.62 9.29 -17.34
CA GLU A 51 -2.05 8.16 -16.59
C GLU A 51 -0.69 7.73 -17.16
N GLU A 52 -0.55 7.69 -18.48
CA GLU A 52 0.74 7.38 -19.13
C GLU A 52 1.78 8.46 -18.88
N LEU A 53 1.37 9.73 -18.81
CA LEU A 53 2.27 10.84 -18.45
C LEU A 53 2.71 10.74 -17.01
N ALA A 54 1.77 10.51 -16.09
CA ALA A 54 2.06 10.32 -14.67
C ALA A 54 3.01 9.14 -14.42
N ALA A 55 2.78 7.99 -15.08
CA ALA A 55 3.69 6.85 -15.00
C ALA A 55 5.10 7.17 -15.51
N ARG A 56 5.22 7.96 -16.61
CA ARG A 56 6.53 8.39 -17.12
C ARG A 56 7.26 9.32 -16.15
N GLU A 57 6.54 10.24 -15.50
CA GLU A 57 7.13 11.13 -14.50
C GLU A 57 7.72 10.34 -13.32
N VAL A 58 7.02 9.28 -12.85
CA VAL A 58 7.55 8.38 -11.81
C VAL A 58 8.80 7.63 -12.30
N GLU A 59 8.79 7.09 -13.54
CA GLU A 59 9.96 6.39 -14.08
C GLU A 59 11.17 7.33 -14.26
N ASP A 60 10.95 8.54 -14.76
CA ASP A 60 12.01 9.54 -14.91
C ASP A 60 12.59 9.95 -13.54
N LEU A 61 11.72 10.13 -12.53
CA LEU A 61 12.15 10.42 -11.17
C LEU A 61 12.94 9.26 -10.59
N LEU A 62 12.42 8.02 -10.68
CA LEU A 62 13.09 6.81 -10.20
C LEU A 62 14.48 6.65 -10.85
N ALA A 63 14.59 6.91 -12.15
CA ALA A 63 15.85 6.82 -12.88
C ALA A 63 16.87 7.90 -12.47
N SER A 64 16.41 9.03 -11.93
CA SER A 64 17.26 10.14 -11.48
C SER A 64 17.85 9.93 -10.09
N LEU A 65 17.25 9.05 -9.27
CA LEU A 65 17.66 8.81 -7.89
C LEU A 65 18.93 7.94 -7.79
N THR A 66 19.80 8.27 -6.86
CA THR A 66 20.89 7.39 -6.42
C THR A 66 20.33 6.15 -5.68
N LEU A 67 21.19 5.16 -5.46
CA LEU A 67 20.77 3.97 -4.73
C LEU A 67 20.41 4.28 -3.27
N GLU A 68 21.18 5.17 -2.65
CA GLU A 68 20.94 5.66 -1.29
C GLU A 68 19.59 6.37 -1.17
N GLU A 69 19.27 7.25 -2.12
CA GLU A 69 17.98 7.93 -2.16
C GLU A 69 16.83 6.95 -2.35
N LYS A 70 16.95 5.98 -3.27
CA LYS A 70 15.94 4.93 -3.45
C LYS A 70 15.69 4.14 -2.17
N VAL A 71 16.76 3.69 -1.51
CA VAL A 71 16.65 2.97 -0.23
C VAL A 71 16.00 3.84 0.84
N GLY A 72 16.40 5.09 0.97
CA GLY A 72 15.82 6.02 1.93
C GLY A 72 14.30 6.22 1.73
N GLN A 73 13.84 6.29 0.46
CA GLN A 73 12.42 6.42 0.14
C GLN A 73 11.57 5.23 0.61
N LEU A 74 12.16 4.06 0.86
CA LEU A 74 11.47 2.88 1.39
C LEU A 74 11.30 2.90 2.91
N PHE A 75 11.78 3.92 3.60
CA PHE A 75 11.70 4.02 5.06
C PHE A 75 10.68 5.08 5.49
N PHE A 76 9.63 4.61 6.16
CA PHE A 76 8.58 5.41 6.78
C PHE A 76 8.73 5.27 8.29
N VAL A 77 9.46 6.18 8.92
CA VAL A 77 10.04 5.95 10.22
C VAL A 77 9.40 6.79 11.32
N ARG A 78 9.46 6.32 12.55
CA ARG A 78 9.07 7.12 13.69
C ARG A 78 10.01 8.32 13.82
N VAL A 79 9.44 9.51 14.10
CA VAL A 79 10.25 10.72 14.38
C VAL A 79 11.23 10.44 15.53
N PRO A 80 12.54 10.63 15.34
CA PRO A 80 13.53 10.38 16.37
C PRO A 80 13.50 11.47 17.47
N ASP A 81 14.11 11.19 18.62
CA ASP A 81 14.19 12.14 19.74
C ASP A 81 15.10 13.34 19.44
N ALA A 82 16.06 13.15 18.53
CA ALA A 82 17.01 14.18 18.10
C ALA A 82 17.32 14.03 16.61
N ASP A 83 17.77 15.12 16.01
CA ASP A 83 18.27 15.16 14.62
C ASP A 83 17.21 14.93 13.54
N ALA A 84 15.90 15.01 13.87
CA ALA A 84 14.81 14.70 12.94
C ALA A 84 14.87 15.49 11.62
N VAL A 85 15.33 16.74 11.63
CA VAL A 85 15.46 17.56 10.41
C VAL A 85 16.65 17.10 9.57
N SER A 86 17.82 16.89 10.20
CA SER A 86 19.04 16.47 9.49
C SER A 86 18.98 15.02 9.00
N ASP A 87 18.25 14.16 9.70
CA ASP A 87 18.09 12.75 9.30
C ASP A 87 17.30 12.58 7.99
N VAL A 88 16.42 13.53 7.66
CA VAL A 88 15.73 13.52 6.38
C VAL A 88 16.73 13.45 5.23
N SER A 89 17.75 14.32 5.22
CA SER A 89 18.77 14.34 4.17
C SER A 89 19.93 13.37 4.41
N THR A 90 20.22 13.01 5.68
CA THR A 90 21.29 12.05 5.96
C THR A 90 20.94 10.64 5.48
N TYR A 91 19.66 10.29 5.55
CA TYR A 91 19.14 8.97 5.21
C TYR A 91 18.16 9.00 4.04
N HIS A 92 17.92 10.14 3.41
CA HIS A 92 16.98 10.32 2.28
C HIS A 92 15.59 9.77 2.54
N LEU A 93 15.05 9.98 3.75
CA LEU A 93 13.87 9.31 4.29
C LEU A 93 12.63 9.49 3.41
N GLY A 94 11.84 8.41 3.25
CA GLY A 94 10.56 8.41 2.55
C GLY A 94 9.44 9.10 3.34
N GLY A 95 9.51 9.08 4.67
CA GLY A 95 8.51 9.75 5.51
C GLY A 95 8.70 9.59 6.99
N TYR A 96 7.90 10.36 7.74
CA TYR A 96 7.82 10.31 9.20
C TYR A 96 6.43 9.92 9.70
N ILE A 97 6.37 9.05 10.72
CA ILE A 97 5.18 8.76 11.50
C ILE A 97 5.28 9.49 12.83
N LEU A 98 4.30 10.35 13.12
CA LEU A 98 4.22 11.11 14.37
C LEU A 98 3.39 10.33 15.40
N PHE A 99 3.93 10.22 16.60
CA PHE A 99 3.29 9.60 17.75
C PHE A 99 2.75 10.65 18.74
N GLY A 100 2.02 10.20 19.75
CA GLY A 100 1.45 11.11 20.76
C GLY A 100 2.47 12.05 21.41
N ARG A 101 3.72 11.63 21.60
CA ARG A 101 4.79 12.47 22.15
C ARG A 101 5.16 13.63 21.19
N ASP A 102 5.00 13.42 19.88
CA ASP A 102 5.39 14.40 18.87
C ASP A 102 4.31 15.47 18.69
N THR A 103 3.09 15.17 19.10
CA THR A 103 1.92 16.07 19.04
C THR A 103 1.55 16.66 20.40
N ALA A 104 1.98 16.02 21.51
CA ALA A 104 1.63 16.46 22.86
C ALA A 104 2.06 17.90 23.13
N ASP A 105 1.20 18.65 23.82
CA ASP A 105 1.43 20.04 24.25
C ASP A 105 1.74 21.04 23.11
N LYS A 106 1.66 20.64 21.85
CA LYS A 106 1.86 21.55 20.70
C LYS A 106 0.57 22.29 20.36
N THR A 107 0.71 23.56 20.01
CA THR A 107 -0.34 24.30 19.29
C THR A 107 -0.36 23.85 17.82
N ALA A 108 -1.44 24.15 17.10
CA ALA A 108 -1.53 23.86 15.68
C ALA A 108 -0.38 24.50 14.88
N ASP A 109 -0.09 25.78 15.12
CA ASP A 109 1.00 26.50 14.46
C ASP A 109 2.37 25.86 14.73
N ALA A 110 2.63 25.44 15.97
CA ALA A 110 3.90 24.79 16.32
C ALA A 110 4.06 23.42 15.65
N LEU A 111 2.97 22.65 15.53
CA LEU A 111 2.99 21.35 14.85
C LEU A 111 3.17 21.52 13.34
N ILE A 112 2.44 22.45 12.73
CA ILE A 112 2.60 22.80 11.31
C ILE A 112 4.04 23.22 11.01
N GLN A 113 4.62 24.10 11.81
CA GLN A 113 6.02 24.52 11.63
C GLN A 113 7.00 23.36 11.78
N THR A 114 6.75 22.46 12.71
CA THR A 114 7.58 21.25 12.89
C THR A 114 7.50 20.36 11.62
N ILE A 115 6.32 20.03 11.14
CA ILE A 115 6.13 19.23 9.92
C ILE A 115 6.72 19.93 8.70
N GLN A 116 6.53 21.27 8.59
CA GLN A 116 7.10 22.04 7.49
C GLN A 116 8.62 21.98 7.47
N SER A 117 9.28 22.00 8.64
CA SER A 117 10.74 21.88 8.70
C SER A 117 11.26 20.54 8.16
N TYR A 118 10.48 19.46 8.29
CA TYR A 118 10.81 18.18 7.69
C TYR A 118 10.62 18.20 6.16
N GLN A 119 9.52 18.80 5.69
CA GLN A 119 9.27 18.96 4.27
C GLN A 119 10.30 19.87 3.58
N ASP A 120 10.73 20.95 4.25
CA ASP A 120 11.77 21.84 3.74
C ASP A 120 13.12 21.11 3.61
N ALA A 121 13.43 20.22 4.55
CA ALA A 121 14.63 19.38 4.48
C ALA A 121 14.55 18.39 3.30
N ALA A 122 13.41 17.77 3.08
CA ALA A 122 13.19 16.86 1.95
C ALA A 122 13.27 17.60 0.60
N ALA A 123 12.69 18.79 0.51
CA ALA A 123 12.76 19.64 -0.69
C ALA A 123 14.19 20.08 -1.01
N ALA A 124 15.03 20.29 0.01
CA ALA A 124 16.44 20.66 -0.17
C ALA A 124 17.34 19.46 -0.49
N ASP A 125 16.92 18.24 -0.18
CA ASP A 125 17.62 16.99 -0.44
C ASP A 125 17.28 16.44 -1.84
N SER A 126 16.36 15.52 -1.92
CA SER A 126 15.92 14.85 -3.17
C SER A 126 14.85 15.62 -3.94
N GLY A 127 14.22 16.62 -3.31
CA GLY A 127 13.03 17.29 -3.84
C GLY A 127 11.73 16.48 -3.71
N ILE A 128 11.79 15.28 -3.13
CA ILE A 128 10.63 14.40 -2.95
C ILE A 128 10.00 14.66 -1.59
N PRO A 129 8.73 15.12 -1.52
CA PRO A 129 8.04 15.35 -0.26
C PRO A 129 7.91 14.08 0.58
N LEU A 130 7.95 14.25 1.91
CA LEU A 130 7.78 13.16 2.86
C LEU A 130 6.31 12.71 2.94
N LEU A 131 6.12 11.41 3.13
CA LEU A 131 4.93 10.90 3.77
C LEU A 131 4.93 11.37 5.23
N ILE A 132 3.86 11.99 5.67
CA ILE A 132 3.67 12.40 7.07
C ILE A 132 2.45 11.66 7.60
N GLY A 133 2.71 10.64 8.40
CA GLY A 133 1.70 9.71 8.88
C GLY A 133 1.40 9.83 10.36
N VAL A 134 0.25 9.33 10.74
CA VAL A 134 -0.21 9.25 12.13
C VAL A 134 -1.23 8.13 12.31
N ASP A 135 -1.30 7.54 13.50
CA ASP A 135 -2.39 6.66 13.93
C ASP A 135 -3.51 7.47 14.58
N GLU A 136 -4.43 7.95 13.79
CA GLU A 136 -5.64 8.62 14.29
C GLU A 136 -6.86 7.74 13.98
N GLU A 137 -6.90 6.53 14.59
CA GLU A 137 -7.98 5.56 14.37
C GLU A 137 -9.29 6.04 14.99
N GLY A 138 -9.18 6.69 16.12
CA GLY A 138 -10.27 7.00 17.04
C GLY A 138 -10.26 6.07 18.27
N GLY A 139 -11.05 6.40 19.28
CA GLY A 139 -11.15 5.60 20.50
C GLY A 139 -9.87 5.57 21.32
N THR A 140 -9.26 4.40 21.44
CA THR A 140 -8.04 4.18 22.24
C THR A 140 -6.77 4.59 21.50
N VAL A 141 -6.79 4.59 20.17
CA VAL A 141 -5.63 4.93 19.33
C VAL A 141 -5.86 6.28 18.65
N VAL A 142 -5.41 7.32 19.31
CA VAL A 142 -5.45 8.71 18.85
C VAL A 142 -4.16 9.41 19.26
N ARG A 143 -3.58 10.20 18.35
CA ARG A 143 -2.34 10.93 18.59
C ARG A 143 -2.56 12.44 18.56
N VAL A 144 -3.31 12.92 17.58
CA VAL A 144 -3.61 14.33 17.37
C VAL A 144 -4.76 14.77 18.26
N SER A 145 -5.90 14.11 18.22
CA SER A 145 -7.08 14.50 19.00
C SER A 145 -6.96 14.22 20.50
N SER A 146 -5.90 13.54 20.95
CA SER A 146 -5.56 13.44 22.37
C SER A 146 -5.05 14.76 22.96
N ASN A 147 -4.57 15.68 22.12
CA ASN A 147 -4.11 17.01 22.53
C ASN A 147 -5.27 18.02 22.44
N PRO A 148 -5.71 18.60 23.58
CA PRO A 148 -6.83 19.53 23.63
C PRO A 148 -6.54 20.88 22.93
N HIS A 149 -5.28 21.22 22.62
CA HIS A 149 -4.92 22.39 21.82
C HIS A 149 -5.16 22.16 20.31
N LEU A 150 -5.24 20.91 19.87
CA LEU A 150 -5.49 20.54 18.48
C LEU A 150 -6.95 20.18 18.23
N ARG A 151 -7.61 19.53 19.20
CA ARG A 151 -9.03 19.22 19.16
C ARG A 151 -9.62 19.16 20.58
N ALA A 152 -10.80 19.74 20.78
CA ALA A 152 -11.42 19.82 22.11
C ALA A 152 -11.75 18.45 22.73
N ALA A 153 -11.97 17.41 21.93
CA ALA A 153 -12.27 16.06 22.38
C ALA A 153 -11.63 15.03 21.43
N LYS A 154 -11.31 13.85 21.95
CA LYS A 154 -10.83 12.72 21.14
C LYS A 154 -11.87 12.27 20.12
N PHE A 155 -11.44 11.81 18.95
CA PHE A 155 -12.32 11.12 18.03
C PHE A 155 -12.85 9.83 18.65
N PRO A 156 -14.13 9.51 18.48
CA PRO A 156 -14.71 8.25 18.97
C PRO A 156 -14.11 7.05 18.24
N SER A 157 -14.23 5.85 18.84
CA SER A 157 -13.97 4.62 18.09
C SER A 157 -15.00 4.44 16.96
N PRO A 158 -14.67 3.66 15.91
CA PRO A 158 -15.62 3.36 14.83
C PRO A 158 -16.97 2.84 15.34
N GLN A 159 -16.95 1.95 16.33
CA GLN A 159 -18.15 1.42 16.99
C GLN A 159 -19.01 2.54 17.63
N LYS A 160 -18.37 3.47 18.33
CA LYS A 160 -19.07 4.59 18.99
C LYS A 160 -19.61 5.59 17.99
N ALA A 161 -18.86 5.88 16.93
CA ALA A 161 -19.34 6.72 15.84
C ALA A 161 -20.56 6.08 15.18
N TYR A 162 -20.50 4.80 14.85
CA TYR A 162 -21.63 4.06 14.27
C TYR A 162 -22.85 4.01 15.18
N ALA A 163 -22.66 3.74 16.46
CA ALA A 163 -23.75 3.73 17.45
C ALA A 163 -24.45 5.10 17.60
N SER A 164 -23.76 6.20 17.30
CA SER A 164 -24.32 7.56 17.40
C SER A 164 -25.22 7.96 16.25
N GLY A 165 -25.06 7.37 15.06
CA GLY A 165 -25.82 7.75 13.87
C GLY A 165 -25.52 6.92 12.62
N GLY A 166 -25.12 5.68 12.77
CA GLY A 166 -24.84 4.77 11.65
C GLY A 166 -23.63 5.19 10.80
N MET A 167 -23.58 4.73 9.57
CA MET A 167 -22.48 5.07 8.63
C MET A 167 -22.40 6.56 8.32
N GLU A 168 -23.50 7.30 8.36
CA GLU A 168 -23.47 8.76 8.16
C GLU A 168 -22.60 9.45 9.23
N ALA A 169 -22.72 9.02 10.49
CA ALA A 169 -21.89 9.55 11.58
C ALA A 169 -20.42 9.12 11.46
N VAL A 170 -20.16 7.89 11.01
CA VAL A 170 -18.79 7.40 10.73
C VAL A 170 -18.13 8.23 9.64
N LEU A 171 -18.83 8.49 8.53
CA LEU A 171 -18.30 9.27 7.41
C LEU A 171 -18.13 10.76 7.74
N ALA A 172 -19.00 11.30 8.59
CA ALA A 172 -18.85 12.67 9.10
C ALA A 172 -17.61 12.79 10.01
N ASP A 173 -17.37 11.80 10.88
CA ASP A 173 -16.17 11.70 11.73
C ASP A 173 -14.91 11.55 10.90
N THR A 174 -14.92 10.68 9.88
CA THR A 174 -13.79 10.50 8.95
C THR A 174 -13.43 11.81 8.26
N ARG A 175 -14.41 12.51 7.70
CA ARG A 175 -14.20 13.81 7.05
C ARG A 175 -13.63 14.87 8.00
N GLU A 176 -14.11 14.94 9.24
CA GLU A 176 -13.57 15.88 10.24
C GLU A 176 -12.12 15.55 10.57
N LYS A 177 -11.82 14.25 10.69
CA LYS A 177 -10.48 13.72 10.95
C LYS A 177 -9.51 14.10 9.83
N ASP A 178 -9.88 13.81 8.58
CA ASP A 178 -9.06 14.09 7.40
C ASP A 178 -8.80 15.60 7.23
N ARG A 179 -9.82 16.44 7.46
CA ARG A 179 -9.64 17.90 7.44
C ARG A 179 -8.70 18.40 8.52
N LEU A 180 -8.80 17.87 9.74
CA LEU A 180 -7.89 18.23 10.84
C LEU A 180 -6.46 17.81 10.50
N LEU A 181 -6.25 16.58 10.07
CA LEU A 181 -4.95 16.03 9.75
C LEU A 181 -4.30 16.79 8.59
N SER A 182 -5.02 17.00 7.49
CA SER A 182 -4.53 17.75 6.34
C SER A 182 -4.17 19.20 6.69
N ALA A 183 -4.99 19.87 7.52
CA ALA A 183 -4.72 21.23 7.97
C ALA A 183 -3.45 21.34 8.83
N LEU A 184 -3.03 20.25 9.49
CA LEU A 184 -1.81 20.17 10.29
C LEU A 184 -0.58 19.71 9.49
N GLY A 185 -0.77 19.30 8.22
CA GLY A 185 0.30 18.86 7.32
C GLY A 185 0.48 17.34 7.22
N PHE A 186 -0.42 16.53 7.80
CA PHE A 186 -0.42 15.09 7.58
C PHE A 186 -1.03 14.76 6.20
N ASN A 187 -0.51 13.73 5.55
CA ASN A 187 -0.98 13.23 4.27
C ASN A 187 -1.34 11.73 4.28
N VAL A 188 -1.05 11.03 5.38
CA VAL A 188 -1.40 9.62 5.61
C VAL A 188 -1.99 9.45 7.00
N ASN A 189 -3.16 8.81 7.09
CA ASN A 189 -3.67 8.26 8.33
C ASN A 189 -3.55 6.72 8.29
N LEU A 190 -2.84 6.12 9.26
CA LEU A 190 -2.68 4.67 9.38
C LEU A 190 -3.99 4.07 9.91
N ALA A 191 -5.02 4.18 9.14
CA ALA A 191 -6.41 3.76 9.35
C ALA A 191 -7.10 3.54 7.98
N PRO A 192 -8.22 2.83 7.94
CA PRO A 192 -8.97 2.19 9.03
C PRO A 192 -8.38 0.85 9.48
N VAL A 193 -8.76 0.42 10.69
CA VAL A 193 -8.55 -0.95 11.13
C VAL A 193 -9.55 -1.85 10.39
N ALA A 194 -9.01 -2.79 9.61
CA ALA A 194 -9.78 -3.74 8.80
C ALA A 194 -9.94 -5.12 9.48
N ASP A 195 -9.35 -5.28 10.69
CA ASP A 195 -9.47 -6.52 11.45
C ASP A 195 -10.93 -6.80 11.83
N VAL A 196 -11.37 -8.04 11.60
CA VAL A 196 -12.68 -8.53 11.99
C VAL A 196 -12.62 -9.05 13.42
N SER A 197 -13.34 -8.41 14.36
CA SER A 197 -13.46 -8.84 15.75
C SER A 197 -14.85 -8.53 16.26
N THR A 198 -15.56 -9.56 16.73
CA THR A 198 -16.92 -9.48 17.28
C THR A 198 -16.99 -9.83 18.76
N ASP A 199 -15.91 -10.35 19.35
CA ASP A 199 -15.82 -10.71 20.76
C ASP A 199 -15.15 -9.56 21.55
N PRO A 200 -15.85 -8.97 22.55
CA PRO A 200 -15.27 -7.95 23.41
C PRO A 200 -14.01 -8.40 24.18
N GLY A 201 -13.72 -9.69 24.23
CA GLY A 201 -12.51 -10.24 24.83
C GLY A 201 -11.28 -10.21 23.92
N ASP A 202 -11.46 -9.98 22.62
CA ASP A 202 -10.35 -9.93 21.67
C ASP A 202 -9.52 -8.64 21.83
N PHE A 203 -8.21 -8.75 21.65
CA PHE A 203 -7.28 -7.61 21.72
C PHE A 203 -7.67 -6.48 20.75
N MET A 204 -8.13 -6.83 19.53
CA MET A 204 -8.48 -5.86 18.51
C MET A 204 -9.89 -5.28 18.61
N TYR A 205 -10.77 -5.83 19.48
CA TYR A 205 -12.19 -5.47 19.51
C TYR A 205 -12.44 -3.96 19.64
N ASP A 206 -11.81 -3.31 20.64
CA ASP A 206 -12.01 -1.88 20.90
C ASP A 206 -11.51 -0.95 19.78
N ARG A 207 -10.64 -1.46 18.88
CA ARG A 207 -10.09 -0.74 17.72
C ARG A 207 -10.83 -1.06 16.44
N SER A 208 -11.44 -2.24 16.33
CA SER A 208 -12.16 -2.72 15.15
C SER A 208 -13.55 -2.07 15.04
N PHE A 209 -14.24 -2.35 13.93
CA PHE A 209 -15.63 -1.93 13.75
C PHE A 209 -16.60 -2.70 14.65
N GLY A 210 -16.21 -3.87 15.17
CA GLY A 210 -16.98 -4.66 16.13
C GLY A 210 -18.17 -5.40 15.53
N GLN A 211 -18.20 -5.58 14.21
CA GLN A 211 -19.23 -6.29 13.46
C GLN A 211 -18.64 -7.48 12.72
N ASP A 212 -19.48 -8.26 12.04
CA ASP A 212 -19.01 -9.37 11.21
C ASP A 212 -18.20 -8.90 9.99
N ALA A 213 -17.67 -9.86 9.23
CA ALA A 213 -16.78 -9.58 8.10
C ALA A 213 -17.45 -8.79 6.98
N ALA A 214 -18.75 -9.03 6.71
CA ALA A 214 -19.47 -8.33 5.65
C ALA A 214 -19.74 -6.88 6.02
N ASP A 215 -20.21 -6.63 7.24
CA ASP A 215 -20.45 -5.28 7.75
C ASP A 215 -19.12 -4.51 7.92
N THR A 216 -18.03 -5.21 8.33
CA THR A 216 -16.69 -4.60 8.42
C THR A 216 -16.16 -4.25 7.03
N ALA A 217 -16.41 -5.08 6.01
CA ALA A 217 -16.03 -4.80 4.63
C ALA A 217 -16.76 -3.55 4.08
N ASP A 218 -18.06 -3.45 4.32
CA ASP A 218 -18.84 -2.26 3.93
C ASP A 218 -18.35 -0.99 4.65
N TYR A 219 -18.07 -1.07 5.94
CA TYR A 219 -17.47 0.02 6.72
C TYR A 219 -16.12 0.46 6.12
N VAL A 220 -15.20 -0.48 5.91
CA VAL A 220 -13.86 -0.18 5.38
C VAL A 220 -13.96 0.46 4.00
N ALA A 221 -14.76 -0.11 3.09
CA ALA A 221 -14.97 0.41 1.74
C ALA A 221 -15.42 1.88 1.74
N GLN A 222 -16.42 2.21 2.55
CA GLN A 222 -16.94 3.56 2.63
C GLN A 222 -15.95 4.55 3.26
N VAL A 223 -15.21 4.12 4.30
CA VAL A 223 -14.22 4.97 4.97
C VAL A 223 -13.05 5.29 4.04
N VAL A 224 -12.46 4.29 3.38
CA VAL A 224 -11.32 4.55 2.48
C VAL A 224 -11.73 5.35 1.24
N SER A 225 -12.93 5.12 0.71
CA SER A 225 -13.47 5.96 -0.37
C SER A 225 -13.57 7.42 0.05
N ARG A 226 -14.04 7.68 1.28
CA ARG A 226 -14.10 9.03 1.84
C ARG A 226 -12.73 9.65 2.02
N MET A 227 -11.76 8.91 2.58
CA MET A 227 -10.38 9.37 2.74
C MET A 227 -9.74 9.71 1.39
N ALA A 228 -9.96 8.86 0.36
CA ALA A 228 -9.47 9.11 -0.99
C ALA A 228 -10.07 10.37 -1.63
N GLU A 229 -11.38 10.63 -1.43
CA GLU A 229 -12.04 11.86 -1.87
C GLU A 229 -11.50 13.11 -1.15
N ASP A 230 -11.19 12.99 0.14
CA ASP A 230 -10.65 14.08 0.95
C ASP A 230 -9.12 14.28 0.73
N GLY A 231 -8.48 13.43 -0.10
CA GLY A 231 -7.05 13.51 -0.43
C GLY A 231 -6.12 12.92 0.64
N MET A 232 -6.65 12.13 1.58
CA MET A 232 -5.88 11.48 2.65
C MET A 232 -5.49 10.06 2.24
N GLY A 233 -4.22 9.71 2.38
CA GLY A 233 -3.74 8.33 2.25
C GLY A 233 -4.29 7.45 3.37
N SER A 234 -4.84 6.29 3.01
CA SER A 234 -5.35 5.29 3.94
C SER A 234 -4.42 4.08 4.03
N VAL A 235 -4.43 3.41 5.18
CA VAL A 235 -3.65 2.19 5.41
C VAL A 235 -4.55 1.14 6.06
N LEU A 236 -4.85 0.09 5.31
CA LEU A 236 -5.61 -1.06 5.81
C LEU A 236 -4.72 -1.90 6.72
N LYS A 237 -5.18 -2.18 7.92
CA LYS A 237 -4.39 -2.93 8.91
C LYS A 237 -5.25 -3.80 9.81
N HIS A 238 -4.71 -4.92 10.24
CA HIS A 238 -3.34 -5.43 10.13
C HIS A 238 -3.39 -6.75 9.33
N PHE A 239 -2.97 -6.71 8.07
CA PHE A 239 -3.04 -7.88 7.18
C PHE A 239 -2.20 -9.05 7.75
N PRO A 240 -2.66 -10.32 7.64
CA PRO A 240 -3.85 -10.81 6.95
C PRO A 240 -5.12 -10.85 7.81
N GLY A 241 -5.14 -10.21 8.96
CA GLY A 241 -6.22 -10.18 9.93
C GLY A 241 -5.77 -10.73 11.29
N TYR A 242 -5.99 -9.95 12.33
CA TYR A 242 -5.47 -10.26 13.67
C TYR A 242 -6.23 -11.41 14.36
N GLY A 243 -7.53 -11.57 14.03
CA GLY A 243 -8.39 -12.55 14.69
C GLY A 243 -8.42 -12.35 16.22
N ASN A 244 -8.40 -13.47 16.96
CA ASN A 244 -8.35 -13.48 18.42
C ASN A 244 -6.92 -13.64 18.97
N ASN A 245 -5.89 -13.27 18.21
CA ASN A 245 -4.51 -13.37 18.64
C ASN A 245 -4.15 -12.31 19.69
N VAL A 246 -3.08 -12.59 20.45
CA VAL A 246 -2.52 -11.68 21.44
C VAL A 246 -1.75 -10.54 20.79
N ASP A 247 -1.49 -9.50 21.57
CA ASP A 247 -0.74 -8.32 21.15
C ASP A 247 0.72 -8.68 20.79
N THR A 248 1.12 -8.42 19.55
CA THR A 248 2.50 -8.66 19.06
C THR A 248 3.53 -7.68 19.60
N HIS A 249 3.12 -6.59 20.28
CA HIS A 249 4.04 -5.74 21.04
C HIS A 249 4.66 -6.43 22.24
N THR A 250 4.01 -7.49 22.76
CA THR A 250 4.44 -8.22 23.95
C THR A 250 5.03 -9.61 23.67
N GLY A 251 5.16 -9.99 22.40
CA GLY A 251 5.72 -11.28 22.01
C GLY A 251 5.21 -11.78 20.65
N ILE A 252 5.60 -13.01 20.31
CA ILE A 252 5.21 -13.65 19.06
C ILE A 252 3.78 -14.20 19.19
N ALA A 253 2.88 -13.78 18.31
CA ALA A 253 1.56 -14.35 18.15
C ALA A 253 1.53 -15.35 16.99
N VAL A 254 1.07 -16.58 17.26
CA VAL A 254 0.94 -17.64 16.25
C VAL A 254 -0.55 -17.92 16.00
N ASP A 255 -1.02 -17.57 14.84
CA ASP A 255 -2.38 -17.84 14.41
C ASP A 255 -2.50 -19.27 13.88
N GLN A 256 -3.31 -20.09 14.54
CA GLN A 256 -3.52 -21.50 14.19
C GLN A 256 -4.76 -21.71 13.31
N ARG A 257 -5.47 -20.63 12.95
CA ARG A 257 -6.67 -20.75 12.12
C ARG A 257 -6.32 -21.30 10.72
N PRO A 258 -7.20 -22.10 10.11
CA PRO A 258 -6.99 -22.56 8.75
C PRO A 258 -7.12 -21.40 7.75
N LEU A 259 -6.49 -21.52 6.59
CA LEU A 259 -6.53 -20.48 5.53
C LEU A 259 -7.95 -20.11 5.13
N GLU A 260 -8.88 -21.07 5.16
CA GLU A 260 -10.29 -20.84 4.87
C GLU A 260 -10.94 -19.79 5.79
N SER A 261 -10.51 -19.69 7.05
CA SER A 261 -11.00 -18.65 7.97
C SER A 261 -10.62 -17.25 7.47
N PHE A 262 -9.41 -17.09 6.95
CA PHE A 262 -8.96 -15.80 6.38
C PHE A 262 -9.70 -15.47 5.08
N THR A 263 -9.80 -16.41 4.15
CA THR A 263 -10.44 -16.19 2.85
C THR A 263 -11.95 -15.98 2.95
N SER A 264 -12.61 -16.54 3.94
CA SER A 264 -14.06 -16.38 4.13
C SER A 264 -14.46 -15.23 5.06
N SER A 265 -13.50 -14.63 5.77
CA SER A 265 -13.78 -13.58 6.74
C SER A 265 -12.76 -12.44 6.66
N ASP A 266 -11.54 -12.66 7.14
CA ASP A 266 -10.57 -11.58 7.36
C ASP A 266 -10.19 -10.83 6.07
N PHE A 267 -10.13 -11.52 4.91
CA PHE A 267 -9.77 -10.89 3.64
C PHE A 267 -10.87 -9.99 3.06
N LEU A 268 -12.14 -10.17 3.46
CA LEU A 268 -13.25 -9.40 2.88
C LEU A 268 -13.10 -7.88 3.11
N PRO A 269 -12.79 -7.39 4.32
CA PRO A 269 -12.55 -5.96 4.53
C PRO A 269 -11.33 -5.43 3.76
N PHE A 270 -10.25 -6.22 3.64
CA PHE A 270 -9.07 -5.80 2.87
C PHE A 270 -9.39 -5.68 1.38
N GLN A 271 -10.07 -6.67 0.78
CA GLN A 271 -10.49 -6.62 -0.62
C GLN A 271 -11.39 -5.41 -0.88
N ALA A 272 -12.41 -5.22 -0.06
CA ALA A 272 -13.32 -4.09 -0.18
C ALA A 272 -12.62 -2.74 -0.05
N GLY A 273 -11.64 -2.64 0.87
CA GLY A 273 -10.83 -1.44 1.06
C GLY A 273 -9.88 -1.16 -0.10
N MET A 274 -9.19 -2.17 -0.62
CA MET A 274 -8.30 -2.04 -1.77
C MET A 274 -9.06 -1.59 -3.03
N GLU A 275 -10.23 -2.18 -3.29
CA GLU A 275 -11.08 -1.81 -4.42
C GLU A 275 -11.63 -0.38 -4.31
N SER A 276 -12.07 0.02 -3.11
CA SER A 276 -12.77 1.30 -2.89
C SER A 276 -11.83 2.49 -2.66
N GLY A 277 -10.66 2.27 -2.06
CA GLY A 277 -9.67 3.30 -1.80
C GLY A 277 -8.70 3.52 -2.96
N GLY A 278 -8.65 2.56 -3.89
CA GLY A 278 -7.85 2.63 -5.11
C GLY A 278 -6.37 2.94 -4.82
N GLU A 279 -5.80 3.77 -5.68
CA GLU A 279 -4.36 4.09 -5.68
C GLU A 279 -3.88 4.92 -4.47
N LYS A 280 -4.80 5.40 -3.60
CA LYS A 280 -4.47 6.14 -2.37
C LYS A 280 -4.41 5.26 -1.13
N THR A 281 -4.67 3.95 -1.28
CA THR A 281 -4.72 2.99 -0.18
C THR A 281 -3.48 2.12 -0.17
N ALA A 282 -2.87 1.98 1.01
CA ALA A 282 -1.79 1.04 1.29
C ALA A 282 -2.27 -0.07 2.24
N VAL A 283 -1.47 -1.12 2.40
CA VAL A 283 -1.74 -2.23 3.32
C VAL A 283 -0.56 -2.40 4.27
N LEU A 284 -0.85 -2.48 5.57
CA LEU A 284 0.13 -2.78 6.61
C LEU A 284 0.01 -4.25 7.02
N VAL A 285 1.14 -4.96 6.96
CA VAL A 285 1.26 -6.38 7.29
C VAL A 285 1.74 -6.55 8.72
N SER A 286 1.01 -7.34 9.51
CA SER A 286 1.29 -7.61 10.92
C SER A 286 2.50 -8.50 11.14
N HIS A 287 2.92 -8.63 12.42
CA HIS A 287 3.98 -9.57 12.83
C HIS A 287 3.44 -10.91 13.36
N ASN A 288 2.16 -11.21 13.13
CA ASN A 288 1.61 -12.53 13.45
C ASN A 288 2.24 -13.61 12.57
N ILE A 289 2.51 -14.79 13.13
CA ILE A 289 2.84 -15.98 12.35
C ILE A 289 1.54 -16.65 11.95
N ILE A 290 1.35 -16.87 10.66
CA ILE A 290 0.14 -17.53 10.12
C ILE A 290 0.48 -18.99 9.83
N ALA A 291 0.26 -19.87 10.79
CA ALA A 291 0.68 -21.27 10.72
C ALA A 291 0.17 -22.02 9.47
N ALA A 292 -1.00 -21.65 8.96
CA ALA A 292 -1.59 -22.24 7.76
C ALA A 292 -0.90 -21.82 6.45
N VAL A 293 -0.05 -20.76 6.46
CA VAL A 293 0.63 -20.21 5.28
C VAL A 293 2.14 -20.33 5.42
N ASP A 294 2.67 -19.83 6.52
CA ASP A 294 4.09 -19.87 6.86
C ASP A 294 4.24 -19.98 8.39
N GLY A 295 4.57 -21.17 8.86
CA GLY A 295 4.71 -21.42 10.30
C GLY A 295 6.04 -20.96 10.88
N ASP A 296 6.97 -20.52 10.05
CA ASP A 296 8.34 -20.20 10.45
C ASP A 296 8.61 -18.69 10.56
N LEU A 297 7.92 -17.87 9.74
CA LEU A 297 8.16 -16.44 9.64
C LEU A 297 6.91 -15.62 10.02
N PRO A 298 7.10 -14.46 10.67
CA PRO A 298 6.04 -13.47 10.81
C PRO A 298 5.51 -13.03 9.44
N ALA A 299 4.24 -12.69 9.35
CA ALA A 299 3.58 -12.29 8.10
C ALA A 299 4.35 -11.18 7.36
N SER A 300 4.84 -10.17 8.08
CA SER A 300 5.64 -9.06 7.53
C SER A 300 7.00 -9.49 6.93
N LEU A 301 7.51 -10.67 7.30
CA LEU A 301 8.77 -11.22 6.81
C LEU A 301 8.56 -12.45 5.90
N SER A 302 7.31 -12.83 5.60
CA SER A 302 6.97 -14.03 4.84
C SER A 302 6.63 -13.73 3.38
N PRO A 303 7.46 -14.16 2.42
CA PRO A 303 7.11 -14.06 1.00
C PRO A 303 5.79 -14.77 0.64
N LYS A 304 5.44 -15.84 1.37
CA LYS A 304 4.19 -16.58 1.14
C LYS A 304 2.96 -15.75 1.52
N VAL A 305 3.03 -15.00 2.63
CA VAL A 305 1.93 -14.11 3.03
C VAL A 305 1.80 -12.92 2.07
N HIS A 306 2.93 -12.38 1.59
CA HIS A 306 2.90 -11.36 0.55
C HIS A 306 2.35 -11.88 -0.78
N GLY A 307 2.59 -13.17 -1.11
CA GLY A 307 1.96 -13.83 -2.25
C GLY A 307 0.43 -13.87 -2.17
N LEU A 308 -0.16 -14.10 -0.98
CA LEU A 308 -1.61 -13.99 -0.81
C LEU A 308 -2.12 -12.59 -1.19
N LEU A 309 -1.41 -11.55 -0.79
CA LEU A 309 -1.80 -10.17 -1.06
C LEU A 309 -1.61 -9.79 -2.53
N ARG A 310 -0.46 -10.17 -3.12
CA ARG A 310 -0.11 -9.84 -4.50
C ARG A 310 -0.81 -10.68 -5.54
N ASP A 311 -0.74 -12.02 -5.37
CA ASP A 311 -1.16 -12.98 -6.40
C ASP A 311 -2.64 -13.37 -6.23
N ASP A 312 -3.09 -13.64 -4.98
CA ASP A 312 -4.45 -14.12 -4.73
C ASP A 312 -5.46 -12.96 -4.64
N LEU A 313 -5.08 -11.84 -4.00
CA LEU A 313 -5.93 -10.65 -3.84
C LEU A 313 -5.68 -9.57 -4.91
N GLY A 314 -4.62 -9.70 -5.70
CA GLY A 314 -4.31 -8.82 -6.83
C GLY A 314 -3.95 -7.39 -6.44
N PHE A 315 -3.36 -7.17 -5.26
CA PHE A 315 -3.02 -5.83 -4.78
C PHE A 315 -1.66 -5.36 -5.30
N ASP A 316 -1.65 -4.31 -6.12
CA ASP A 316 -0.44 -3.72 -6.67
C ASP A 316 0.02 -2.43 -5.95
N GLY A 317 -0.74 -1.94 -4.98
CA GLY A 317 -0.39 -0.76 -4.18
C GLY A 317 0.74 -1.01 -3.18
N VAL A 318 1.04 0.01 -2.37
CA VAL A 318 2.10 -0.06 -1.36
C VAL A 318 1.75 -1.03 -0.24
N VAL A 319 2.66 -1.95 0.03
CA VAL A 319 2.64 -2.84 1.20
C VAL A 319 3.71 -2.38 2.18
N MET A 320 3.34 -2.22 3.45
CA MET A 320 4.27 -1.81 4.50
C MET A 320 4.27 -2.77 5.68
N THR A 321 5.38 -2.81 6.40
CA THR A 321 5.48 -3.57 7.65
C THR A 321 4.79 -2.82 8.79
N ASP A 322 4.44 -3.52 9.88
CA ASP A 322 4.37 -2.88 11.20
C ASP A 322 5.79 -2.55 11.70
N ASP A 323 5.96 -1.84 12.82
CA ASP A 323 7.29 -1.39 13.29
C ASP A 323 8.22 -2.59 13.55
N LEU A 324 9.27 -2.72 12.75
CA LEU A 324 10.26 -3.80 12.85
C LEU A 324 11.12 -3.74 14.14
N ALA A 325 10.99 -2.69 14.95
CA ALA A 325 11.59 -2.64 16.28
C ALA A 325 10.75 -3.39 17.34
N MET A 326 9.58 -3.93 16.98
CA MET A 326 8.73 -4.70 17.90
C MET A 326 9.38 -6.04 18.28
N GLU A 327 9.09 -6.49 19.53
CA GLU A 327 9.67 -7.71 20.09
C GLU A 327 9.40 -8.96 19.24
N ALA A 328 8.24 -9.03 18.58
CA ALA A 328 7.83 -10.15 17.73
C ALA A 328 8.78 -10.45 16.57
N VAL A 329 9.52 -9.45 16.07
CA VAL A 329 10.45 -9.62 14.94
C VAL A 329 11.92 -9.58 15.34
N ALA A 330 12.26 -9.12 16.54
CA ALA A 330 13.64 -9.01 17.02
C ALA A 330 14.38 -10.37 16.99
N ALA A 331 13.67 -11.48 17.23
CA ALA A 331 14.22 -12.82 17.25
C ALA A 331 14.63 -13.37 15.86
N TYR A 332 14.12 -12.76 14.77
CA TYR A 332 14.38 -13.24 13.40
C TYR A 332 15.61 -12.60 12.76
N SER A 333 16.20 -11.63 13.41
CA SER A 333 17.35 -10.89 12.91
C SER A 333 18.60 -11.16 13.76
N ALA A 334 19.22 -12.34 13.56
CA ALA A 334 20.43 -12.70 14.30
C ALA A 334 21.62 -11.74 14.04
N ASP A 335 21.67 -11.12 12.86
CA ASP A 335 22.64 -10.12 12.42
C ASP A 335 22.08 -8.69 12.41
N GLY A 336 20.82 -8.53 12.82
CA GLY A 336 20.14 -7.25 12.87
C GLY A 336 19.70 -6.68 11.51
N ALA A 337 19.60 -7.47 10.45
CA ALA A 337 19.23 -7.03 9.11
C ALA A 337 17.72 -7.25 8.80
N VAL A 338 16.84 -6.98 9.75
CA VAL A 338 15.40 -7.27 9.63
C VAL A 338 14.74 -6.50 8.48
N ALA A 339 15.20 -5.30 8.17
CA ALA A 339 14.69 -4.54 7.04
C ALA A 339 15.02 -5.18 5.68
N VAL A 340 16.18 -5.83 5.56
CA VAL A 340 16.54 -6.61 4.36
C VAL A 340 15.54 -7.76 4.18
N MET A 341 15.26 -8.53 5.23
CA MET A 341 14.28 -9.62 5.19
C MET A 341 12.88 -9.11 4.81
N ALA A 342 12.47 -7.96 5.34
CA ALA A 342 11.18 -7.36 5.03
C ALA A 342 11.06 -6.95 3.56
N LEU A 343 12.11 -6.36 2.98
CA LEU A 343 12.14 -5.98 1.56
C LEU A 343 12.18 -7.24 0.65
N GLU A 344 12.94 -8.26 1.01
CA GLU A 344 12.94 -9.55 0.30
C GLU A 344 11.58 -10.26 0.37
N ALA A 345 10.84 -10.08 1.46
CA ALA A 345 9.50 -10.65 1.60
C ALA A 345 8.46 -9.99 0.68
N GLY A 346 8.71 -8.78 0.19
CA GLY A 346 7.82 -8.06 -0.74
C GLY A 346 7.16 -6.81 -0.16
N ASN A 347 7.64 -6.29 0.98
CA ASN A 347 7.24 -4.96 1.44
C ASN A 347 7.87 -3.88 0.57
N ASP A 348 7.13 -2.80 0.34
CA ASP A 348 7.59 -1.62 -0.38
C ASP A 348 8.01 -0.50 0.58
N LEU A 349 7.38 -0.41 1.76
CA LEU A 349 7.74 0.51 2.84
C LEU A 349 8.07 -0.26 4.12
N VAL A 350 9.11 0.18 4.79
CA VAL A 350 9.57 -0.37 6.06
C VAL A 350 9.28 0.65 7.17
N ILE A 351 8.40 0.30 8.09
CA ILE A 351 8.22 1.06 9.33
C ILE A 351 9.30 0.58 10.31
N ASN A 352 10.20 1.46 10.72
CA ASN A 352 11.29 1.08 11.62
C ASN A 352 11.77 2.25 12.49
N THR A 353 11.70 2.06 13.79
CA THR A 353 12.26 3.01 14.77
C THR A 353 13.81 3.03 14.74
N ASP A 354 14.47 1.89 14.41
CA ASP A 354 15.95 1.76 14.34
C ASP A 354 16.50 1.95 12.92
N TYR A 355 15.92 2.83 12.13
CA TYR A 355 16.30 3.06 10.72
C TYR A 355 17.78 3.45 10.54
N ARG A 356 18.39 4.12 11.52
CA ARG A 356 19.81 4.52 11.48
C ARG A 356 20.77 3.33 11.40
N THR A 357 20.35 2.18 11.94
CA THR A 357 21.06 0.90 11.82
C THR A 357 20.63 0.14 10.56
N GLN A 358 19.35 0.18 10.22
CA GLN A 358 18.79 -0.67 9.17
C GLN A 358 19.11 -0.17 7.75
N ILE A 359 19.07 1.13 7.49
CA ILE A 359 19.40 1.69 6.17
C ILE A 359 20.81 1.30 5.72
N PRO A 360 21.88 1.48 6.54
CA PRO A 360 23.21 0.98 6.18
C PRO A 360 23.27 -0.51 5.86
N LYS A 361 22.51 -1.35 6.57
CA LYS A 361 22.46 -2.80 6.32
C LYS A 361 21.79 -3.15 5.00
N VAL A 362 20.74 -2.41 4.61
CA VAL A 362 20.12 -2.56 3.30
C VAL A 362 21.11 -2.20 2.19
N LEU A 363 21.88 -1.13 2.35
CA LEU A 363 22.92 -0.74 1.40
C LEU A 363 24.04 -1.78 1.32
N GLU A 364 24.50 -2.31 2.45
CA GLU A 364 25.49 -3.40 2.49
C GLU A 364 24.97 -4.68 1.79
N ALA A 365 23.70 -5.03 1.99
CA ALA A 365 23.08 -6.18 1.32
C ALA A 365 23.02 -5.99 -0.20
N LEU A 366 22.78 -4.77 -0.68
CA LEU A 366 22.81 -4.43 -2.10
C LEU A 366 24.24 -4.49 -2.68
N GLU A 367 25.21 -3.93 -1.98
CA GLU A 367 26.63 -3.97 -2.40
C GLU A 367 27.18 -5.41 -2.48
N SER A 368 26.77 -6.27 -1.55
CA SER A 368 27.18 -7.69 -1.55
C SER A 368 26.39 -8.54 -2.53
N GLY A 369 25.29 -8.05 -3.10
CA GLY A 369 24.38 -8.80 -3.97
C GLY A 369 23.46 -9.76 -3.22
N ALA A 370 23.35 -9.63 -1.90
CA ALA A 370 22.41 -10.39 -1.08
C ALA A 370 20.96 -9.90 -1.30
N LEU A 371 20.78 -8.60 -1.54
CA LEU A 371 19.51 -8.00 -1.95
C LEU A 371 19.63 -7.49 -3.40
N SER A 372 18.58 -7.66 -4.19
CA SER A 372 18.57 -7.27 -5.60
C SER A 372 18.22 -5.80 -5.78
N GLY A 373 18.90 -5.08 -6.68
CA GLY A 373 18.53 -3.72 -7.06
C GLY A 373 17.13 -3.63 -7.67
N GLU A 374 16.66 -4.67 -8.35
CA GLU A 374 15.30 -4.75 -8.91
C GLU A 374 14.22 -4.73 -7.80
N THR A 375 14.50 -5.37 -6.66
CA THR A 375 13.61 -5.32 -5.48
C THR A 375 13.43 -3.87 -5.01
N ILE A 376 14.54 -3.12 -4.90
CA ILE A 376 14.51 -1.70 -4.51
C ILE A 376 13.80 -0.83 -5.55
N ASP A 377 14.10 -1.00 -6.83
CA ASP A 377 13.47 -0.24 -7.90
C ASP A 377 11.95 -0.47 -7.95
N THR A 378 11.52 -1.72 -7.77
CA THR A 378 10.10 -2.09 -7.75
C THR A 378 9.38 -1.47 -6.55
N ALA A 379 9.95 -1.57 -5.35
CA ALA A 379 9.41 -0.99 -4.14
C ALA A 379 9.38 0.55 -4.22
N CYS A 380 10.48 1.17 -4.65
CA CYS A 380 10.58 2.62 -4.79
C CYS A 380 9.58 3.17 -5.81
N ARG A 381 9.40 2.50 -6.95
CA ARG A 381 8.37 2.85 -7.95
C ARG A 381 6.99 2.91 -7.32
N ARG A 382 6.58 1.89 -6.55
CA ARG A 382 5.27 1.87 -5.87
C ARG A 382 5.13 3.00 -4.86
N VAL A 383 6.18 3.28 -4.09
CA VAL A 383 6.17 4.39 -3.12
C VAL A 383 6.04 5.74 -3.82
N LEU A 384 6.79 5.97 -4.90
CA LEU A 384 6.70 7.21 -5.70
C LEU A 384 5.32 7.35 -6.36
N THR A 385 4.78 6.27 -6.93
CA THR A 385 3.43 6.25 -7.49
C THR A 385 2.38 6.59 -6.42
N TRP A 386 2.51 6.04 -5.21
CA TRP A 386 1.59 6.37 -4.12
C TRP A 386 1.70 7.84 -3.71
N LYS A 387 2.91 8.38 -3.61
CA LYS A 387 3.13 9.81 -3.36
C LYS A 387 2.50 10.69 -4.45
N GLN A 388 2.62 10.30 -5.72
CA GLN A 388 1.99 11.01 -6.84
C GLN A 388 0.45 10.97 -6.74
N ASN A 389 -0.13 9.82 -6.44
CA ASN A 389 -1.58 9.67 -6.27
C ASN A 389 -2.13 10.45 -5.07
N LEU A 390 -1.29 10.69 -4.05
CA LEU A 390 -1.60 11.58 -2.93
C LEU A 390 -1.42 13.07 -3.27
N GLY A 391 -0.94 13.40 -4.48
CA GLY A 391 -0.69 14.77 -4.92
C GLY A 391 0.54 15.41 -4.27
N LEU A 392 1.52 14.60 -3.90
CA LEU A 392 2.79 15.06 -3.32
C LEU A 392 3.88 15.29 -4.39
N LEU A 393 3.74 14.66 -5.54
CA LEU A 393 4.64 14.80 -6.71
C LEU A 393 3.94 15.55 -7.84
#